data_d007eb60cf72f3b0e0a020d6ed18d675
#
_entry.id   d007eb60cf72f3b0e0a020d6ed18d675
#
_cell.length_a   1.000
_cell.length_b   1.000
_cell.length_c   1.000
_cell.angle_alpha   90.00
_cell.angle_beta   90.00
_cell.angle_gamma   90.00
#
_symmetry.space_group_name_H-M   'P 1'
#
loop_
_entity.id
_entity.type
_entity.pdbx_description
1 polymer ?
#
loop_
_entity_poly.entity_id
_entity_poly.type
_entity_poly.pdbx_seq_one_letter_code
_entity_poly.pdbx_strand_id
1 'polypeptide(L)'
;MKHSEGFLRLVNDAKTRVKQIDVAGYLALRASGAPHLLVDTREESEWAAGHVAGAIHLGKGIIERDIETRVPDHAATLVLYCGGGYRSALVADNLQKMGYTSAISLDGGWRALKESGVELE
;
A
#
# COMPACT_ATOMS: atom_id res chain seq x y z
N MET A 1 14.13 -11.65 -3.39
CA MET A 1 15.19 -10.82 -2.74
C MET A 1 15.25 -11.11 -1.26
N LYS A 2 16.45 -11.22 -0.73
CA LYS A 2 16.65 -11.45 0.71
C LYS A 2 16.77 -10.11 1.43
N HIS A 3 15.92 -9.88 2.43
CA HIS A 3 15.95 -8.66 3.21
C HIS A 3 16.86 -8.81 4.44
N SER A 4 17.42 -7.69 4.90
CA SER A 4 18.27 -7.68 6.10
C SER A 4 17.42 -7.91 7.36
N GLU A 5 18.09 -8.41 8.42
CA GLU A 5 17.42 -8.67 9.70
C GLU A 5 16.82 -7.40 10.31
N GLY A 6 17.55 -6.29 10.26
CA GLY A 6 17.06 -5.02 10.81
C GLY A 6 15.80 -4.54 10.11
N PHE A 7 15.78 -4.63 8.79
CA PHE A 7 14.60 -4.27 8.01
C PHE A 7 13.41 -5.17 8.35
N LEU A 8 13.64 -6.49 8.42
CA LEU A 8 12.58 -7.44 8.78
C LEU A 8 12.03 -7.19 10.18
N ARG A 9 12.89 -6.86 11.15
CA ARG A 9 12.42 -6.52 12.51
C ARG A 9 11.52 -5.30 12.49
N LEU A 10 11.91 -4.27 11.75
CA LEU A 10 11.11 -3.05 11.63
C LEU A 10 9.75 -3.33 11.00
N VAL A 11 9.74 -4.10 9.90
CA VAL A 11 8.51 -4.47 9.19
C VAL A 11 7.62 -5.35 10.06
N ASN A 12 8.18 -6.37 10.70
CA ASN A 12 7.40 -7.28 11.53
C ASN A 12 6.80 -6.57 12.74
N ASP A 13 7.53 -5.62 13.31
CA ASP A 13 6.99 -4.77 14.38
C ASP A 13 5.80 -3.95 13.87
N ALA A 14 5.94 -3.28 12.74
CA ALA A 14 4.83 -2.52 12.14
C ALA A 14 3.61 -3.41 11.86
N LYS A 15 3.84 -4.62 11.35
CA LYS A 15 2.76 -5.58 11.05
C LYS A 15 1.94 -5.99 12.27
N THR A 16 2.45 -5.81 13.48
CA THR A 16 1.64 -6.09 14.69
C THR A 16 0.54 -5.05 14.91
N ARG A 17 0.63 -3.89 14.26
CA ARG A 17 -0.29 -2.76 14.46
C ARG A 17 -1.11 -2.40 13.24
N VAL A 18 -0.75 -2.89 12.05
CA VAL A 18 -1.42 -2.49 10.81
C VAL A 18 -2.38 -3.57 10.32
N LYS A 19 -3.44 -3.14 9.66
CA LYS A 19 -4.33 -4.04 8.93
C LYS A 19 -3.64 -4.46 7.64
N GLN A 20 -3.83 -5.72 7.27
CA GLN A 20 -3.32 -6.26 6.03
C GLN A 20 -4.46 -6.90 5.24
N ILE A 21 -4.35 -6.88 3.92
CA ILE A 21 -5.26 -7.56 3.02
C ILE A 21 -4.40 -8.30 1.99
N ASP A 22 -4.79 -9.51 1.61
CA ASP A 22 -4.10 -10.22 0.53
C ASP A 22 -4.73 -9.84 -0.82
N VAL A 23 -4.16 -10.36 -1.90
CA VAL A 23 -4.64 -10.02 -3.25
C VAL A 23 -6.06 -10.54 -3.46
N ALA A 24 -6.39 -11.72 -3.00
CA ALA A 24 -7.76 -12.25 -3.13
C ALA A 24 -8.76 -11.34 -2.42
N GLY A 25 -8.45 -10.91 -1.20
CA GLY A 25 -9.28 -9.96 -0.45
C GLY A 25 -9.39 -8.61 -1.15
N TYR A 26 -8.29 -8.13 -1.73
CA TYR A 26 -8.32 -6.86 -2.47
C TYR A 26 -9.17 -6.97 -3.74
N LEU A 27 -9.05 -8.05 -4.49
CA LEU A 27 -9.86 -8.24 -5.70
C LEU A 27 -11.36 -8.29 -5.36
N ALA A 28 -11.71 -8.90 -4.23
CA ALA A 28 -13.09 -8.92 -3.75
C ALA A 28 -13.58 -7.50 -3.39
N LEU A 29 -12.74 -6.71 -2.72
CA LEU A 29 -13.04 -5.30 -2.42
C LEU A 29 -13.25 -4.50 -3.70
N ARG A 30 -12.36 -4.65 -4.68
CA ARG A 30 -12.44 -3.95 -5.96
C ARG A 30 -13.73 -4.33 -6.71
N ALA A 31 -14.08 -5.62 -6.73
CA ALA A 31 -15.27 -6.11 -7.39
C ALA A 31 -16.56 -5.65 -6.70
N SER A 32 -16.52 -5.43 -5.39
CA SER A 32 -17.69 -4.97 -4.62
C SER A 32 -18.09 -3.54 -4.93
N GLY A 33 -17.19 -2.75 -5.52
CA GLY A 33 -17.42 -1.34 -5.77
C GLY A 33 -17.33 -0.46 -4.51
N ALA A 34 -16.91 -1.00 -3.37
CA ALA A 34 -16.76 -0.23 -2.15
C ALA A 34 -15.71 0.89 -2.34
N PRO A 35 -16.00 2.13 -1.92
CA PRO A 35 -15.07 3.24 -2.09
C PRO A 35 -13.72 2.99 -1.40
N HIS A 36 -12.65 3.12 -2.14
CA HIS A 36 -11.29 3.02 -1.62
C HIS A 36 -10.32 3.68 -2.58
N LEU A 37 -9.14 4.01 -2.08
CA LEU A 37 -8.03 4.47 -2.93
C LEU A 37 -6.94 3.43 -2.88
N LEU A 38 -6.43 3.05 -4.05
CA LEU A 38 -5.27 2.18 -4.17
C LEU A 38 -4.05 3.07 -4.35
N VAL A 39 -3.08 2.94 -3.47
CA VAL A 39 -1.90 3.80 -3.43
C VAL A 39 -0.65 2.96 -3.64
N ASP A 40 0.11 3.29 -4.68
CA ASP A 40 1.42 2.70 -4.95
C ASP A 40 2.47 3.47 -4.16
N THR A 41 3.15 2.79 -3.25
CA THR A 41 4.17 3.40 -2.38
C THR A 41 5.59 3.12 -2.85
N ARG A 42 5.74 2.53 -4.05
CA ARG A 42 7.05 2.19 -4.62
C ARG A 42 7.79 3.43 -5.11
N GLU A 43 9.03 3.24 -5.53
CA GLU A 43 9.82 4.30 -6.12
C GLU A 43 9.24 4.75 -7.47
N GLU A 44 9.56 5.97 -7.87
CA GLU A 44 9.06 6.55 -9.12
C GLU A 44 9.41 5.71 -10.34
N SER A 45 10.61 5.16 -10.38
CA SER A 45 11.05 4.30 -11.49
C SER A 45 10.23 3.00 -11.58
N GLU A 46 9.84 2.45 -10.45
CA GLU A 46 8.99 1.26 -10.40
C GLU A 46 7.58 1.58 -10.92
N TRP A 47 7.03 2.70 -10.47
CA TRP A 47 5.72 3.18 -10.93
C TRP A 47 5.71 3.42 -12.45
N ALA A 48 6.73 4.08 -12.96
CA ALA A 48 6.84 4.40 -14.38
C ALA A 48 6.93 3.14 -15.25
N ALA A 49 7.52 2.08 -14.74
CA ALA A 49 7.66 0.81 -15.46
C ALA A 49 6.35 0.01 -15.52
N GLY A 50 5.37 0.36 -14.71
CA GLY A 50 4.05 -0.28 -14.68
C GLY A 50 3.41 -0.21 -13.31
N HIS A 51 2.09 -0.05 -13.26
CA HIS A 51 1.32 0.03 -12.02
C HIS A 51 -0.11 -0.44 -12.25
N VAL A 52 -0.86 -0.62 -11.17
CA VAL A 52 -2.27 -1.05 -11.26
C VAL A 52 -3.13 0.11 -11.77
N ALA A 53 -4.01 -0.19 -12.71
CA ALA A 53 -4.94 0.81 -13.27
C ALA A 53 -5.79 1.40 -12.15
N GLY A 54 -5.90 2.73 -12.15
CA GLY A 54 -6.66 3.47 -11.14
C GLY A 54 -5.89 3.79 -9.86
N ALA A 55 -4.69 3.26 -9.68
CA ALA A 55 -3.87 3.59 -8.52
C ALA A 55 -3.31 5.01 -8.62
N ILE A 56 -3.07 5.63 -7.46
CA ILE A 56 -2.31 6.87 -7.38
C ILE A 56 -0.92 6.56 -6.85
N HIS A 57 0.04 7.41 -7.20
CA HIS A 57 1.41 7.24 -6.75
C HIS A 57 1.76 8.21 -5.63
N LEU A 58 2.11 7.67 -4.46
CA LEU A 58 2.68 8.42 -3.35
C LEU A 58 3.78 7.56 -2.75
N GLY A 59 5.00 7.75 -3.23
CA GLY A 59 6.14 6.93 -2.80
C GLY A 59 6.42 7.08 -1.31
N LYS A 60 6.97 6.02 -0.74
CA LYS A 60 7.26 5.95 0.71
C LYS A 60 8.07 7.14 1.20
N GLY A 61 8.97 7.67 0.38
CA GLY A 61 9.82 8.81 0.75
C GLY A 61 9.09 10.13 0.92
N ILE A 62 7.88 10.28 0.38
CA ILE A 62 7.16 11.56 0.40
C ILE A 62 5.72 11.43 0.92
N ILE A 63 5.22 10.21 1.14
CA ILE A 63 3.80 10.02 1.43
C ILE A 63 3.35 10.72 2.71
N GLU A 64 4.13 10.67 3.78
CA GLU A 64 3.78 11.34 5.02
C GLU A 64 3.68 12.86 4.84
N ARG A 65 4.52 13.42 3.97
CA ARG A 65 4.49 14.84 3.66
C ARG A 65 3.24 15.24 2.88
N ASP A 66 2.83 14.39 1.92
CA ASP A 66 1.88 14.79 0.88
C ASP A 66 0.46 14.21 1.05
N ILE A 67 0.29 13.17 1.88
CA ILE A 67 -0.99 12.44 1.94
C ILE A 67 -2.16 13.34 2.37
N GLU A 68 -1.96 14.23 3.34
CA GLU A 68 -3.04 15.05 3.84
C GLU A 68 -3.55 16.05 2.82
N THR A 69 -2.70 16.47 1.89
CA THR A 69 -3.12 17.32 0.76
C THR A 69 -3.89 16.52 -0.28
N ARG A 70 -3.43 15.29 -0.57
CA ARG A 70 -4.03 14.44 -1.59
C ARG A 70 -5.31 13.76 -1.10
N VAL A 71 -5.35 13.38 0.17
CA VAL A 71 -6.48 12.67 0.79
C VAL A 71 -6.76 13.30 2.16
N PRO A 72 -7.44 14.45 2.18
CA PRO A 72 -7.71 15.14 3.46
C PRO A 72 -8.65 14.39 4.39
N ASP A 73 -9.47 13.47 3.89
CA ASP A 73 -10.37 12.67 4.73
C ASP A 73 -9.58 11.53 5.40
N HIS A 74 -9.35 11.67 6.70
CA HIS A 74 -8.62 10.68 7.49
C HIS A 74 -9.40 9.38 7.71
N ALA A 75 -10.68 9.34 7.37
CA ALA A 75 -11.49 8.13 7.42
C ALA A 75 -11.51 7.37 6.09
N ALA A 76 -10.90 7.91 5.04
CA ALA A 76 -10.85 7.25 3.73
C ALA A 76 -10.16 5.89 3.83
N THR A 77 -10.68 4.90 3.11
CA THR A 77 -10.05 3.58 3.01
C THR A 77 -8.89 3.66 2.03
N LEU A 78 -7.69 3.41 2.52
CA LEU A 78 -6.46 3.43 1.73
C LEU A 78 -5.90 2.01 1.68
N VAL A 79 -5.74 1.47 0.47
CA VAL A 79 -5.04 0.20 0.26
C VAL A 79 -3.68 0.55 -0.31
N LEU A 80 -2.63 0.21 0.42
CA LEU A 80 -1.26 0.61 0.12
C LEU A 80 -0.48 -0.59 -0.37
N TYR A 81 0.14 -0.49 -1.54
CA TYR A 81 0.98 -1.58 -2.01
C TYR A 81 2.40 -1.11 -2.33
N CYS A 82 3.34 -2.03 -2.20
CA CYS A 82 4.72 -1.86 -2.62
C CYS A 82 5.14 -3.10 -3.43
N GLY A 83 6.41 -3.45 -3.47
CA GLY A 83 6.87 -4.62 -4.22
C GLY A 83 6.34 -5.94 -3.67
N GLY A 84 6.44 -6.15 -2.37
CA GLY A 84 6.08 -7.42 -1.72
C GLY A 84 5.32 -7.30 -0.40
N GLY A 85 4.93 -6.11 0.01
CA GLY A 85 4.16 -5.90 1.23
C GLY A 85 4.98 -5.46 2.44
N TYR A 86 6.27 -5.19 2.27
CA TYR A 86 7.16 -4.76 3.37
C TYR A 86 7.14 -3.25 3.56
N ARG A 87 7.45 -2.48 2.54
CA ARG A 87 7.45 -1.00 2.59
C ARG A 87 6.06 -0.45 2.91
N SER A 88 5.02 -1.06 2.34
CA SER A 88 3.64 -0.62 2.57
C SER A 88 3.18 -0.84 4.01
N ALA A 89 3.70 -1.85 4.70
CA ALA A 89 3.41 -2.03 6.12
C ALA A 89 3.97 -0.87 6.96
N LEU A 90 5.18 -0.41 6.64
CA LEU A 90 5.77 0.75 7.31
C LEU A 90 4.99 2.03 7.03
N VAL A 91 4.55 2.20 5.79
CA VAL A 91 3.71 3.35 5.41
C VAL A 91 2.38 3.32 6.16
N ALA A 92 1.71 2.18 6.20
CA ALA A 92 0.44 2.03 6.90
C ALA A 92 0.58 2.38 8.39
N ASP A 93 1.65 1.94 9.03
CA ASP A 93 1.93 2.25 10.43
C ASP A 93 2.08 3.76 10.65
N ASN A 94 2.85 4.42 9.77
CA ASN A 94 3.02 5.88 9.87
C ASN A 94 1.71 6.65 9.62
N LEU A 95 0.91 6.23 8.64
CA LEU A 95 -0.36 6.89 8.36
C LEU A 95 -1.34 6.74 9.51
N GLN A 96 -1.34 5.60 10.21
CA GLN A 96 -2.13 5.45 11.43
C GLN A 96 -1.72 6.46 12.50
N LYS A 97 -0.42 6.70 12.67
CA LYS A 97 0.09 7.70 13.61
C LYS A 97 -0.33 9.11 13.23
N MET A 98 -0.60 9.36 11.96
CA MET A 98 -1.11 10.65 11.47
C MET A 98 -2.64 10.77 11.59
N GLY A 99 -3.33 9.74 12.05
CA GLY A 99 -4.78 9.76 12.26
C GLY A 99 -5.61 9.08 11.17
N TYR A 100 -4.98 8.44 10.17
CA TYR A 100 -5.73 7.68 9.18
C TYR A 100 -6.21 6.37 9.80
N THR A 101 -7.52 6.14 9.79
CA THR A 101 -8.15 5.02 10.52
C THR A 101 -8.32 3.76 9.68
N SER A 102 -8.15 3.86 8.37
CA SER A 102 -8.35 2.73 7.44
C SER A 102 -7.19 2.61 6.45
N ALA A 103 -5.96 2.65 6.95
CA ALA A 103 -4.76 2.40 6.15
C ALA A 103 -4.44 0.91 6.20
N ILE A 104 -4.51 0.25 5.04
CA ILE A 104 -4.39 -1.20 4.91
C ILE A 104 -3.20 -1.51 4.00
N SER A 105 -2.28 -2.37 4.47
CA SER A 105 -1.15 -2.83 3.67
C SER A 105 -1.55 -4.05 2.85
N LEU A 106 -1.27 -4.03 1.54
CA LEU A 106 -1.56 -5.16 0.66
C LEU A 106 -0.40 -6.14 0.70
N ASP A 107 -0.64 -7.27 1.34
CA ASP A 107 0.32 -8.36 1.44
C ASP A 107 0.54 -8.97 0.06
N GLY A 108 1.79 -9.28 -0.28
CA GLY A 108 2.17 -9.76 -1.60
C GLY A 108 2.45 -8.65 -2.62
N GLY A 109 1.90 -7.47 -2.44
CA GLY A 109 2.22 -6.26 -3.19
C GLY A 109 2.11 -6.38 -4.71
N TRP A 110 2.94 -5.58 -5.40
CA TRP A 110 2.96 -5.53 -6.86
C TRP A 110 3.18 -6.89 -7.51
N ARG A 111 4.07 -7.70 -6.94
CA ARG A 111 4.35 -9.03 -7.48
C ARG A 111 3.10 -9.89 -7.57
N ALA A 112 2.34 -9.95 -6.47
CA ALA A 112 1.10 -10.75 -6.44
C ALA A 112 0.00 -10.10 -7.28
N LEU A 113 -0.08 -8.77 -7.32
CA LEU A 113 -1.06 -8.07 -8.15
C LEU A 113 -0.84 -8.34 -9.64
N LYS A 114 0.41 -8.31 -10.11
CA LYS A 114 0.72 -8.64 -11.52
C LYS A 114 0.24 -10.04 -11.90
N GLU A 115 0.44 -11.00 -11.01
CA GLU A 115 0.08 -12.39 -11.25
C GLU A 115 -1.43 -12.62 -11.18
N SER A 116 -2.18 -11.72 -10.56
CA SER A 116 -3.62 -11.86 -10.33
C SER A 116 -4.48 -11.61 -11.56
N GLY A 117 -3.93 -10.99 -12.58
CA GLY A 117 -4.71 -10.58 -13.76
C GLY A 117 -5.42 -9.23 -13.60
N VAL A 118 -5.17 -8.49 -12.53
CA VAL A 118 -5.72 -7.14 -12.37
C VAL A 118 -5.23 -6.24 -13.51
N GLU A 119 -6.08 -5.31 -13.95
CA GLU A 119 -5.73 -4.38 -15.02
C GLU A 119 -4.55 -3.50 -14.62
N LEU A 120 -3.55 -3.39 -15.53
CA LEU A 120 -2.34 -2.60 -15.33
C LEU A 120 -2.29 -1.43 -16.31
N GLU A 121 -1.54 -0.43 -15.92
CA GLU A 121 -1.24 0.75 -16.75
C GLU A 121 0.25 0.93 -16.98
#